data_fc10be2d0dda9f729973b9ad5e88b0ac
#
_entry.id   fc10be2d0dda9f729973b9ad5e88b0ac
#
_cell.length_a   1.000
_cell.length_b   1.000
_cell.length_c   1.000
_cell.angle_alpha   90.00
_cell.angle_beta   90.00
_cell.angle_gamma   90.00
#
_symmetry.space_group_name_H-M   'P 1'
#
loop_
_entity.id
_entity.type
_entity.pdbx_description
1 polymer ?
#
loop_
_entity_poly.entity_id
_entity_poly.type
_entity_poly.pdbx_seq_one_letter_code
_entity_poly.pdbx_strand_id
1 'polypeptide(L)'
;MQEERTGFYLDWRVALGLVITLVWIGTGLIYLMGVVGWINFVNLPTADIGSFLEGAFAPLAFLWLVIGHFMQQKEISANTRAIKLQEKSAQRLELHSRQDSYFKLLNLVQEQLGGIASFHYMSVAGPTGTGEISGDEFTEQRAISSSGDHAWFVRKMIAHVIMHREEPETVQAILFGTEIRTRHSESYINTFRKLLAQAEAVDTDDMLADALLNGSAHGLYYRILCYVRGDEGVEPFPGAIPISRE
;
A
#
# COMPACT_ATOMS: atom_id res chain seq x y z
N MET A 1 -14.44 24.45 11.01
CA MET A 1 -13.48 25.16 11.90
C MET A 1 -14.11 25.14 13.28
N GLN A 2 -13.71 24.18 14.10
CA GLN A 2 -14.06 24.17 15.54
C GLN A 2 -12.88 24.85 16.26
N GLU A 3 -13.14 25.99 16.86
CA GLU A 3 -12.22 26.64 17.80
C GLU A 3 -12.02 25.69 18.99
N GLU A 4 -10.86 25.03 19.03
CA GLU A 4 -10.37 24.42 20.27
C GLU A 4 -10.19 25.54 21.30
N ARG A 5 -11.16 25.67 22.21
CA ARG A 5 -10.95 26.40 23.44
C ARG A 5 -9.88 25.65 24.24
N THR A 6 -8.64 26.08 24.13
CA THR A 6 -7.55 25.67 25.02
C THR A 6 -7.84 26.23 26.42
N GLY A 7 -8.72 25.56 27.12
CA GLY A 7 -8.84 25.77 28.56
C GLY A 7 -7.51 25.36 29.20
N PHE A 8 -6.84 26.29 29.84
CA PHE A 8 -5.64 26.07 30.61
C PHE A 8 -6.00 25.17 31.80
N TYR A 9 -6.08 23.87 31.61
CA TYR A 9 -6.26 22.90 32.70
C TYR A 9 -4.94 22.79 33.44
N LEU A 10 -4.78 23.58 34.48
CA LEU A 10 -3.62 23.45 35.39
C LEU A 10 -3.63 22.01 35.95
N ASP A 11 -2.60 21.23 35.67
CA ASP A 11 -2.50 19.88 36.21
C ASP A 11 -2.54 20.01 37.75
N TRP A 12 -3.38 19.21 38.43
CA TRP A 12 -3.57 19.29 39.89
C TRP A 12 -2.25 19.19 40.62
N ARG A 13 -1.22 18.54 40.06
CA ARG A 13 0.13 18.41 40.61
C ARG A 13 0.85 19.75 40.65
N VAL A 14 0.70 20.54 39.59
CA VAL A 14 1.25 21.89 39.49
C VAL A 14 0.53 22.81 40.47
N ALA A 15 -0.80 22.70 40.58
CA ALA A 15 -1.58 23.44 41.54
C ALA A 15 -1.15 23.11 43.00
N LEU A 16 -0.97 21.83 43.30
CA LEU A 16 -0.46 21.38 44.60
C LEU A 16 0.94 21.92 44.90
N GLY A 17 1.85 21.84 43.89
CA GLY A 17 3.20 22.40 44.02
C GLY A 17 3.20 23.89 44.30
N LEU A 18 2.33 24.65 43.63
CA LEU A 18 2.18 26.09 43.87
C LEU A 18 1.67 26.38 45.30
N VAL A 19 0.66 25.64 45.77
CA VAL A 19 0.14 25.79 47.14
C VAL A 19 1.24 25.52 48.18
N ILE A 20 1.96 24.41 48.02
CA ILE A 20 3.07 24.06 48.95
C ILE A 20 4.15 25.15 48.90
N THR A 21 4.49 25.66 47.72
CA THR A 21 5.48 26.72 47.54
C THR A 21 5.04 28.02 48.28
N LEU A 22 3.76 28.41 48.12
CA LEU A 22 3.23 29.61 48.78
C LEU A 22 3.21 29.46 50.29
N VAL A 23 2.81 28.30 50.81
CA VAL A 23 2.82 28.00 52.25
C VAL A 23 4.26 28.03 52.78
N TRP A 24 5.21 27.42 52.08
CA TRP A 24 6.61 27.38 52.48
C TRP A 24 7.23 28.77 52.55
N ILE A 25 7.06 29.57 51.49
CA ILE A 25 7.55 30.95 51.41
C ILE A 25 6.90 31.81 52.49
N GLY A 26 5.57 31.69 52.69
CA GLY A 26 4.83 32.38 53.73
C GLY A 26 5.33 32.06 55.13
N THR A 27 5.58 30.80 55.41
CA THR A 27 6.17 30.38 56.72
C THR A 27 7.57 30.91 56.91
N GLY A 28 8.41 30.88 55.84
CA GLY A 28 9.76 31.44 55.87
C GLY A 28 9.76 32.93 56.16
N LEU A 29 8.84 33.68 55.55
CA LEU A 29 8.70 35.12 55.78
C LEU A 29 8.24 35.44 57.21
N ILE A 30 7.27 34.69 57.72
CA ILE A 30 6.80 34.83 59.13
C ILE A 30 7.96 34.56 60.09
N TYR A 31 8.72 33.49 59.86
CA TYR A 31 9.88 33.16 60.68
C TYR A 31 10.95 34.27 60.62
N LEU A 32 11.23 34.75 59.44
CA LEU A 32 12.25 35.80 59.23
C LEU A 32 11.86 37.11 59.94
N MET A 33 10.61 37.52 59.85
CA MET A 33 10.12 38.76 60.45
C MET A 33 9.85 38.62 61.95
N GLY A 34 9.30 37.49 62.40
CA GLY A 34 8.87 37.30 63.80
C GLY A 34 9.97 36.80 64.72
N VAL A 35 10.90 35.99 64.24
CA VAL A 35 11.94 35.34 65.06
C VAL A 35 13.30 35.96 64.88
N VAL A 36 13.77 36.11 63.61
CA VAL A 36 15.10 36.64 63.30
C VAL A 36 15.10 38.14 63.36
N GLY A 37 14.09 38.78 62.83
CA GLY A 37 13.99 40.23 62.66
C GLY A 37 14.71 40.70 61.40
N TRP A 38 14.04 41.52 60.59
CA TRP A 38 14.56 41.97 59.27
C TRP A 38 15.91 42.69 59.37
N ILE A 39 16.09 43.59 60.39
CA ILE A 39 17.31 44.36 60.59
C ILE A 39 18.47 43.42 60.95
N ASN A 40 18.23 42.43 61.82
CA ASN A 40 19.27 41.46 62.19
C ASN A 40 19.69 40.61 60.99
N PHE A 41 18.71 40.14 60.18
CA PHE A 41 18.98 39.32 58.99
C PHE A 41 19.86 40.05 57.94
N VAL A 42 19.56 41.32 57.63
CA VAL A 42 20.33 42.10 56.62
C VAL A 42 21.74 42.39 57.10
N ASN A 43 21.98 42.44 58.42
CA ASN A 43 23.30 42.66 59.00
C ASN A 43 24.12 41.37 59.25
N LEU A 44 23.59 40.20 58.88
CA LEU A 44 24.34 38.93 58.93
C LEU A 44 25.49 38.93 57.89
N PRO A 45 26.57 38.19 58.15
CA PRO A 45 27.58 37.90 57.15
C PRO A 45 26.94 37.28 55.90
N THR A 46 27.48 37.61 54.71
CA THR A 46 26.96 37.14 53.42
C THR A 46 26.91 35.59 53.35
N ALA A 47 27.84 34.90 53.99
CA ALA A 47 27.86 33.44 54.09
C ALA A 47 26.65 32.88 54.83
N ASP A 48 26.22 33.51 55.93
CA ASP A 48 25.05 33.07 56.70
C ASP A 48 23.74 33.32 55.97
N ILE A 49 23.64 34.46 55.26
CA ILE A 49 22.51 34.76 54.36
C ILE A 49 22.46 33.73 53.24
N GLY A 50 23.58 33.38 52.66
CA GLY A 50 23.68 32.37 51.61
C GLY A 50 23.19 30.99 52.09
N SER A 51 23.67 30.54 53.25
CA SER A 51 23.29 29.27 53.85
C SER A 51 21.78 29.22 54.22
N PHE A 52 21.22 30.34 54.72
CA PHE A 52 19.78 30.44 54.98
C PHE A 52 18.96 30.32 53.69
N LEU A 53 19.35 31.02 52.62
CA LEU A 53 18.65 30.96 51.35
C LEU A 53 18.75 29.55 50.73
N GLU A 54 19.95 28.95 50.78
CA GLU A 54 20.14 27.57 50.26
C GLU A 54 19.21 26.59 51.02
N GLY A 55 19.18 26.64 52.34
CA GLY A 55 18.26 25.80 53.14
C GLY A 55 16.78 26.06 52.88
N ALA A 56 16.40 27.31 52.59
CA ALA A 56 15.03 27.69 52.26
C ALA A 56 14.58 27.25 50.85
N PHE A 57 15.46 27.34 49.85
CA PHE A 57 15.13 27.09 48.45
C PHE A 57 15.40 25.64 48.02
N ALA A 58 16.34 24.91 48.63
CA ALA A 58 16.65 23.53 48.25
C ALA A 58 15.45 22.58 48.29
N PRO A 59 14.58 22.59 49.30
CA PRO A 59 13.37 21.74 49.34
C PRO A 59 12.38 22.08 48.20
N LEU A 60 12.26 23.37 47.88
CA LEU A 60 11.39 23.83 46.79
C LEU A 60 11.93 23.39 45.42
N ALA A 61 13.23 23.53 45.22
CA ALA A 61 13.88 23.07 43.98
C ALA A 61 13.66 21.57 43.77
N PHE A 62 13.84 20.79 44.81
CA PHE A 62 13.58 19.35 44.78
C PHE A 62 12.11 19.03 44.49
N LEU A 63 11.16 19.71 45.12
CA LEU A 63 9.73 19.57 44.87
C LEU A 63 9.39 19.78 43.39
N TRP A 64 9.87 20.88 42.82
CA TRP A 64 9.63 21.21 41.41
C TRP A 64 10.31 20.25 40.45
N LEU A 65 11.48 19.73 40.79
CA LEU A 65 12.16 18.69 40.02
C LEU A 65 11.33 17.42 39.97
N VAL A 66 10.78 16.98 41.12
CA VAL A 66 9.92 15.79 41.20
C VAL A 66 8.62 15.99 40.40
N ILE A 67 7.95 17.14 40.54
CA ILE A 67 6.75 17.47 39.76
C ILE A 67 7.06 17.46 38.25
N GLY A 68 8.15 18.09 37.85
CA GLY A 68 8.61 18.12 36.45
C GLY A 68 8.88 16.72 35.88
N HIS A 69 9.53 15.85 36.69
CA HIS A 69 9.77 14.46 36.30
C HIS A 69 8.48 13.69 36.02
N PHE A 70 7.48 13.82 36.89
CA PHE A 70 6.17 13.16 36.71
C PHE A 70 5.41 13.71 35.50
N MET A 71 5.54 14.99 35.20
CA MET A 71 4.95 15.58 33.99
C MET A 71 5.61 15.04 32.73
N GLN A 72 6.95 14.96 32.68
CA GLN A 72 7.68 14.36 31.59
C GLN A 72 7.32 12.90 31.33
N GLN A 73 7.15 12.09 32.38
CA GLN A 73 6.70 10.71 32.27
C GLN A 73 5.33 10.59 31.59
N LYS A 74 4.39 11.48 31.95
CA LYS A 74 3.05 11.51 31.34
C LYS A 74 3.12 11.87 29.84
N GLU A 75 3.95 12.85 29.51
CA GLU A 75 4.19 13.29 28.13
C GLU A 75 4.82 12.18 27.26
N ILE A 76 5.85 11.51 27.80
CA ILE A 76 6.50 10.37 27.13
C ILE A 76 5.48 9.25 26.86
N SER A 77 4.62 8.95 27.84
CA SER A 77 3.58 7.93 27.70
C SER A 77 2.55 8.30 26.62
N ALA A 78 2.14 9.56 26.55
CA ALA A 78 1.22 10.07 25.54
C ALA A 78 1.86 10.01 24.13
N ASN A 79 3.11 10.46 24.00
CA ASN A 79 3.86 10.41 22.77
C ASN A 79 4.06 8.96 22.28
N THR A 80 4.38 8.03 23.18
CA THR A 80 4.52 6.61 22.83
C THR A 80 3.21 6.02 22.26
N ARG A 81 2.06 6.41 22.82
CA ARG A 81 0.75 5.98 22.28
C ARG A 81 0.47 6.59 20.91
N ALA A 82 0.80 7.87 20.73
CA ALA A 82 0.64 8.55 19.44
C ALA A 82 1.52 7.90 18.35
N ILE A 83 2.78 7.59 18.65
CA ILE A 83 3.71 6.88 17.77
C ILE A 83 3.16 5.51 17.38
N LYS A 84 2.65 4.71 18.32
CA LYS A 84 2.05 3.40 18.02
C LYS A 84 0.81 3.49 17.13
N LEU A 85 -0.01 4.52 17.29
CA LEU A 85 -1.16 4.76 16.42
C LEU A 85 -0.71 5.18 15.02
N GLN A 86 0.32 6.02 14.93
CA GLN A 86 0.92 6.46 13.67
C GLN A 86 1.54 5.28 12.91
N GLU A 87 2.25 4.38 13.61
CA GLU A 87 2.82 3.17 13.04
C GLU A 87 1.74 2.27 12.42
N LYS A 88 0.63 2.03 13.14
CA LYS A 88 -0.51 1.26 12.61
C LYS A 88 -1.14 1.93 11.38
N SER A 89 -1.24 3.25 11.38
CA SER A 89 -1.76 4.00 10.23
C SER A 89 -0.81 3.93 9.04
N ALA A 90 0.50 4.01 9.27
CA ALA A 90 1.51 3.88 8.23
C ALA A 90 1.49 2.48 7.58
N GLN A 91 1.38 1.41 8.39
CA GLN A 91 1.25 0.04 7.89
C GLN A 91 0.00 -0.14 7.01
N ARG A 92 -1.15 0.43 7.41
CA ARG A 92 -2.37 0.38 6.58
C ARG A 92 -2.22 1.16 5.28
N LEU A 93 -1.62 2.36 5.34
CA LEU A 93 -1.34 3.17 4.15
C LEU A 93 -0.39 2.46 3.18
N GLU A 94 0.63 1.78 3.69
CA GLU A 94 1.55 0.99 2.86
C GLU A 94 0.81 -0.15 2.15
N LEU A 95 -0.06 -0.88 2.87
CA LEU A 95 -0.86 -1.95 2.27
C LEU A 95 -1.78 -1.41 1.15
N HIS A 96 -2.51 -0.33 1.41
CA HIS A 96 -3.36 0.30 0.40
C HIS A 96 -2.56 0.83 -0.80
N SER A 97 -1.39 1.43 -0.56
CA SER A 97 -0.52 1.91 -1.63
C SER A 97 0.00 0.78 -2.53
N ARG A 98 0.31 -0.39 -1.94
CA ARG A 98 0.69 -1.59 -2.70
C ARG A 98 -0.47 -2.10 -3.55
N GLN A 99 -1.68 -2.14 -3.00
CA GLN A 99 -2.89 -2.54 -3.73
C GLN A 99 -3.20 -1.58 -4.88
N ASP A 100 -3.17 -0.27 -4.65
CA ASP A 100 -3.39 0.74 -5.70
C ASP A 100 -2.35 0.65 -6.83
N SER A 101 -1.08 0.42 -6.47
CA SER A 101 -0.01 0.24 -7.43
C SER A 101 -0.22 -1.02 -8.27
N TYR A 102 -0.69 -2.10 -7.65
CA TYR A 102 -1.04 -3.33 -8.36
C TYR A 102 -2.18 -3.13 -9.35
N PHE A 103 -3.27 -2.46 -8.97
CA PHE A 103 -4.39 -2.20 -9.89
C PHE A 103 -3.99 -1.32 -11.08
N LYS A 104 -3.11 -0.34 -10.88
CA LYS A 104 -2.55 0.45 -11.97
C LYS A 104 -1.69 -0.40 -12.92
N LEU A 105 -0.86 -1.26 -12.37
CA LEU A 105 -0.04 -2.20 -13.14
C LEU A 105 -0.93 -3.19 -13.90
N LEU A 106 -1.98 -3.71 -13.27
CA LEU A 106 -2.95 -4.62 -13.87
C LEU A 106 -3.57 -4.02 -15.14
N ASN A 107 -4.08 -2.78 -15.07
CA ASN A 107 -4.64 -2.09 -16.22
C ASN A 107 -3.61 -1.93 -17.36
N LEU A 108 -2.39 -1.49 -17.03
CA LEU A 108 -1.31 -1.34 -18.02
C LEU A 108 -0.96 -2.67 -18.71
N VAL A 109 -0.88 -3.75 -17.92
CA VAL A 109 -0.55 -5.08 -18.45
C VAL A 109 -1.71 -5.65 -19.28
N GLN A 110 -2.97 -5.42 -18.89
CA GLN A 110 -4.13 -5.82 -19.69
C GLN A 110 -4.16 -5.08 -21.04
N GLU A 111 -3.85 -3.79 -21.06
CA GLU A 111 -3.68 -3.02 -22.29
C GLU A 111 -2.57 -3.61 -23.18
N GLN A 112 -1.42 -3.95 -22.59
CA GLN A 112 -0.31 -4.60 -23.30
C GLN A 112 -0.72 -5.97 -23.86
N LEU A 113 -1.41 -6.79 -23.09
CA LEU A 113 -1.93 -8.09 -23.52
C LEU A 113 -2.93 -7.95 -24.66
N GLY A 114 -3.84 -6.97 -24.58
CA GLY A 114 -4.76 -6.61 -25.64
C GLY A 114 -4.03 -6.18 -26.92
N GLY A 115 -2.97 -5.40 -26.78
CA GLY A 115 -2.08 -5.00 -27.89
C GLY A 115 -1.40 -6.20 -28.56
N ILE A 116 -0.84 -7.13 -27.80
CA ILE A 116 -0.23 -8.37 -28.33
C ILE A 116 -1.28 -9.19 -29.07
N ALA A 117 -2.47 -9.39 -28.47
CA ALA A 117 -3.56 -10.13 -29.11
C ALA A 117 -4.05 -9.44 -30.38
N SER A 118 -4.05 -8.10 -30.48
CA SER A 118 -4.44 -7.38 -31.68
C SER A 118 -3.49 -7.64 -32.86
N PHE A 119 -2.18 -7.59 -32.62
CA PHE A 119 -1.20 -7.92 -33.65
C PHE A 119 -1.20 -9.40 -34.02
N HIS A 120 -1.45 -10.27 -33.05
CA HIS A 120 -1.65 -11.69 -33.32
C HIS A 120 -2.85 -11.90 -34.25
N TYR A 121 -4.02 -11.32 -33.91
CA TYR A 121 -5.22 -11.38 -34.75
C TYR A 121 -4.97 -10.84 -36.16
N MET A 122 -4.26 -9.72 -36.31
CA MET A 122 -3.88 -9.18 -37.60
C MET A 122 -3.01 -10.15 -38.41
N SER A 123 -2.12 -10.90 -37.77
CA SER A 123 -1.29 -11.91 -38.46
C SER A 123 -2.09 -13.13 -38.92
N VAL A 124 -3.26 -13.39 -38.33
CA VAL A 124 -4.14 -14.51 -38.67
C VAL A 124 -5.21 -14.09 -39.65
N ALA A 125 -5.99 -13.06 -39.37
CA ALA A 125 -7.16 -12.64 -40.12
C ALA A 125 -6.88 -11.48 -41.10
N GLY A 126 -5.73 -10.82 -40.99
CA GLY A 126 -5.36 -9.71 -41.84
C GLY A 126 -4.84 -10.11 -43.23
N PRO A 127 -4.37 -9.14 -44.04
CA PRO A 127 -3.95 -9.35 -45.44
C PRO A 127 -2.80 -10.35 -45.63
N THR A 128 -1.98 -10.55 -44.57
CA THR A 128 -0.87 -11.52 -44.57
C THR A 128 -1.30 -12.90 -44.05
N GLY A 129 -2.53 -13.04 -43.58
CA GLY A 129 -3.15 -14.28 -43.11
C GLY A 129 -4.27 -14.73 -44.06
N THR A 130 -5.49 -14.90 -43.51
CA THR A 130 -6.66 -15.31 -44.30
C THR A 130 -7.26 -14.18 -45.16
N GLY A 131 -6.93 -12.91 -44.84
CA GLY A 131 -7.47 -11.74 -45.53
C GLY A 131 -8.91 -11.40 -45.17
N GLU A 132 -9.44 -11.95 -44.08
CA GLU A 132 -10.81 -11.70 -43.63
C GLU A 132 -11.06 -10.26 -43.21
N ILE A 133 -10.02 -9.55 -42.77
CA ILE A 133 -10.09 -8.13 -42.40
C ILE A 133 -9.08 -7.30 -43.19
N SER A 134 -9.51 -6.10 -43.58
CA SER A 134 -8.65 -5.09 -44.19
C SER A 134 -7.83 -4.34 -43.11
N GLY A 135 -6.80 -3.61 -43.54
CA GLY A 135 -6.03 -2.74 -42.65
C GLY A 135 -6.87 -1.62 -42.02
N ASP A 136 -7.84 -1.10 -42.78
CA ASP A 136 -8.72 -0.02 -42.32
C ASP A 136 -9.68 -0.52 -41.23
N GLU A 137 -10.32 -1.67 -41.46
CA GLU A 137 -11.17 -2.34 -40.46
C GLU A 137 -10.40 -2.69 -39.20
N PHE A 138 -9.14 -3.14 -39.32
CA PHE A 138 -8.30 -3.39 -38.16
C PHE A 138 -8.04 -2.11 -37.35
N THR A 139 -7.79 -1.00 -38.05
CA THR A 139 -7.54 0.29 -37.40
C THR A 139 -8.79 0.77 -36.64
N GLU A 140 -9.97 0.60 -37.22
CA GLU A 140 -11.25 0.92 -36.56
C GLU A 140 -11.50 0.03 -35.32
N GLN A 141 -11.30 -1.28 -35.45
CA GLN A 141 -11.43 -2.22 -34.31
C GLN A 141 -10.41 -1.93 -33.21
N ARG A 142 -9.20 -1.47 -33.57
CA ARG A 142 -8.17 -1.08 -32.61
C ARG A 142 -8.58 0.18 -31.82
N ALA A 143 -9.29 1.11 -32.45
CA ALA A 143 -9.83 2.29 -31.74
C ALA A 143 -10.84 1.87 -30.65
N ILE A 144 -11.66 0.84 -30.90
CA ILE A 144 -12.57 0.27 -29.90
C ILE A 144 -11.79 -0.35 -28.73
N SER A 145 -10.76 -1.13 -29.01
CA SER A 145 -9.92 -1.75 -27.99
C SER A 145 -9.21 -0.70 -27.12
N SER A 146 -8.72 0.38 -27.72
CA SER A 146 -8.04 1.46 -26.98
C SER A 146 -8.98 2.33 -26.16
N SER A 147 -10.29 2.29 -26.42
CA SER A 147 -11.30 3.03 -25.62
C SER A 147 -11.64 2.40 -24.27
N GLY A 148 -10.95 1.32 -23.86
CA GLY A 148 -11.08 0.68 -22.54
C GLY A 148 -11.43 -0.81 -22.57
N ASP A 149 -11.76 -1.39 -23.73
CA ASP A 149 -11.99 -2.84 -23.85
C ASP A 149 -10.73 -3.59 -24.29
N HIS A 150 -9.79 -3.71 -23.38
CA HIS A 150 -8.51 -4.39 -23.64
C HIS A 150 -8.65 -5.87 -24.00
N ALA A 151 -9.79 -6.49 -23.73
CA ALA A 151 -10.06 -7.89 -24.04
C ALA A 151 -10.68 -8.10 -25.45
N TRP A 152 -10.95 -7.04 -26.21
CA TRP A 152 -11.62 -7.14 -27.53
C TRP A 152 -10.95 -8.15 -28.47
N PHE A 153 -9.66 -7.96 -28.75
CA PHE A 153 -8.93 -8.86 -29.64
C PHE A 153 -8.64 -10.22 -29.01
N VAL A 154 -8.52 -10.29 -27.69
CA VAL A 154 -8.41 -11.56 -26.97
C VAL A 154 -9.66 -12.42 -27.23
N ARG A 155 -10.86 -11.84 -27.12
CA ARG A 155 -12.12 -12.55 -27.44
C ARG A 155 -12.21 -12.94 -28.92
N LYS A 156 -11.71 -12.11 -29.84
CA LYS A 156 -11.64 -12.45 -31.27
C LYS A 156 -10.75 -13.67 -31.51
N MET A 157 -9.56 -13.71 -30.90
CA MET A 157 -8.64 -14.84 -30.98
C MET A 157 -9.25 -16.11 -30.39
N ILE A 158 -9.90 -16.01 -29.23
CA ILE A 158 -10.62 -17.14 -28.61
C ILE A 158 -11.70 -17.67 -29.55
N ALA A 159 -12.53 -16.77 -30.11
CA ALA A 159 -13.59 -17.17 -31.05
C ALA A 159 -13.02 -17.89 -32.29
N HIS A 160 -11.91 -17.36 -32.83
CA HIS A 160 -11.25 -17.96 -34.00
C HIS A 160 -10.71 -19.37 -33.70
N VAL A 161 -10.13 -19.58 -32.53
CA VAL A 161 -9.67 -20.90 -32.06
C VAL A 161 -10.84 -21.85 -31.84
N ILE A 162 -11.93 -21.38 -31.20
CA ILE A 162 -13.11 -22.20 -30.95
C ILE A 162 -13.77 -22.66 -32.25
N MET A 163 -13.81 -21.83 -33.28
CA MET A 163 -14.36 -22.19 -34.58
C MET A 163 -13.63 -23.38 -35.23
N HIS A 164 -12.33 -23.52 -34.96
CA HIS A 164 -11.46 -24.58 -35.50
C HIS A 164 -11.08 -25.65 -34.48
N ARG A 165 -11.82 -25.74 -33.34
CA ARG A 165 -11.45 -26.61 -32.22
C ARG A 165 -11.36 -28.10 -32.57
N GLU A 166 -12.05 -28.56 -33.63
CA GLU A 166 -12.03 -29.94 -34.11
C GLU A 166 -10.86 -30.24 -35.05
N GLU A 167 -10.06 -29.22 -35.37
CA GLU A 167 -8.93 -29.30 -36.28
C GLU A 167 -7.63 -28.88 -35.54
N PRO A 168 -6.99 -29.77 -34.77
CA PRO A 168 -5.82 -29.43 -33.94
C PRO A 168 -4.67 -28.80 -34.75
N GLU A 169 -4.43 -29.28 -35.96
CA GLU A 169 -3.38 -28.73 -36.84
C GLU A 169 -3.68 -27.29 -37.24
N THR A 170 -4.94 -26.96 -37.53
CA THR A 170 -5.40 -25.62 -37.86
C THR A 170 -5.24 -24.68 -36.64
N VAL A 171 -5.61 -25.15 -35.46
CA VAL A 171 -5.41 -24.40 -34.19
C VAL A 171 -3.93 -24.14 -33.93
N GLN A 172 -3.08 -25.16 -34.13
CA GLN A 172 -1.64 -25.01 -34.02
C GLN A 172 -1.08 -24.00 -35.04
N ALA A 173 -1.55 -24.04 -36.28
CA ALA A 173 -1.15 -23.10 -37.32
C ALA A 173 -1.60 -21.66 -37.05
N ILE A 174 -2.81 -21.48 -36.48
CA ILE A 174 -3.33 -20.17 -36.06
C ILE A 174 -2.43 -19.56 -34.99
N LEU A 175 -2.06 -20.32 -33.96
CA LEU A 175 -1.36 -19.81 -32.79
C LEU A 175 0.17 -19.82 -32.90
N PHE A 176 0.73 -20.80 -33.63
CA PHE A 176 2.18 -21.03 -33.69
C PHE A 176 2.71 -21.29 -35.10
N GLY A 177 1.88 -21.25 -36.16
CA GLY A 177 2.23 -21.67 -37.51
C GLY A 177 3.23 -20.78 -38.24
N THR A 178 3.56 -19.59 -37.74
CA THR A 178 4.62 -18.71 -38.30
C THR A 178 5.47 -18.17 -37.16
N GLU A 179 6.70 -17.73 -37.49
CA GLU A 179 7.59 -17.11 -36.49
C GLU A 179 6.92 -15.91 -35.78
N ILE A 180 6.18 -15.09 -36.54
CA ILE A 180 5.46 -13.93 -35.98
C ILE A 180 4.37 -14.36 -34.98
N ARG A 181 3.58 -15.37 -35.34
CA ARG A 181 2.51 -15.90 -34.46
C ARG A 181 3.09 -16.55 -33.21
N THR A 182 4.14 -17.34 -33.35
CA THR A 182 4.87 -17.93 -32.22
C THR A 182 5.38 -16.85 -31.29
N ARG A 183 5.98 -15.79 -31.80
CA ARG A 183 6.48 -14.67 -31.02
C ARG A 183 5.37 -13.96 -30.23
N HIS A 184 4.20 -13.76 -30.85
CA HIS A 184 3.04 -13.16 -30.16
C HIS A 184 2.50 -14.09 -29.06
N SER A 185 2.36 -15.38 -29.33
CA SER A 185 1.92 -16.37 -28.34
C SER A 185 2.87 -16.44 -27.14
N GLU A 186 4.18 -16.54 -27.39
CA GLU A 186 5.19 -16.57 -26.33
C GLU A 186 5.22 -15.26 -25.53
N SER A 187 5.12 -14.12 -26.20
CA SER A 187 5.08 -12.82 -25.55
C SER A 187 3.85 -12.69 -24.64
N TYR A 188 2.68 -13.17 -25.13
CA TYR A 188 1.45 -13.17 -24.36
C TYR A 188 1.57 -14.06 -23.11
N ILE A 189 2.03 -15.30 -23.27
CA ILE A 189 2.24 -16.25 -22.18
C ILE A 189 3.17 -15.68 -21.12
N ASN A 190 4.32 -15.14 -21.55
CA ASN A 190 5.32 -14.60 -20.61
C ASN A 190 4.81 -13.36 -19.87
N THR A 191 4.05 -12.49 -20.55
CA THR A 191 3.47 -11.28 -19.94
C THR A 191 2.38 -11.65 -18.93
N PHE A 192 1.49 -12.57 -19.30
CA PHE A 192 0.42 -13.01 -18.40
C PHE A 192 0.95 -13.78 -17.19
N ARG A 193 1.97 -14.64 -17.37
CA ARG A 193 2.63 -15.34 -16.27
C ARG A 193 3.26 -14.39 -15.24
N LYS A 194 3.89 -13.30 -15.72
CA LYS A 194 4.40 -12.25 -14.83
C LYS A 194 3.29 -11.53 -14.08
N LEU A 195 2.16 -11.26 -14.75
CA LEU A 195 1.00 -10.65 -14.11
C LEU A 195 0.43 -11.56 -13.01
N LEU A 196 0.31 -12.85 -13.28
CA LEU A 196 -0.19 -13.84 -12.32
C LEU A 196 0.72 -13.92 -11.09
N ALA A 197 2.03 -14.01 -11.28
CA ALA A 197 3.00 -14.02 -10.18
C ALA A 197 2.94 -12.73 -9.32
N GLN A 198 2.64 -11.59 -9.93
CA GLN A 198 2.43 -10.34 -9.18
C GLN A 198 1.09 -10.33 -8.43
N ALA A 199 0.04 -10.96 -8.99
CA ALA A 199 -1.24 -11.14 -8.30
C ALA A 199 -1.04 -11.98 -7.03
N GLU A 200 -0.41 -13.13 -7.14
CA GLU A 200 -0.08 -14.04 -6.03
C GLU A 200 0.74 -13.34 -4.93
N ALA A 201 1.64 -12.44 -5.28
CA ALA A 201 2.47 -11.70 -4.33
C ALA A 201 1.69 -10.64 -3.51
N VAL A 202 0.55 -10.16 -3.99
CA VAL A 202 -0.27 -9.11 -3.37
C VAL A 202 -1.54 -9.66 -2.72
N ASP A 203 -2.01 -10.81 -3.20
CA ASP A 203 -3.25 -11.45 -2.81
C ASP A 203 -2.99 -12.50 -1.71
N THR A 204 -3.60 -12.28 -0.55
CA THR A 204 -3.50 -13.23 0.58
C THR A 204 -4.50 -14.38 0.48
N ASP A 205 -5.54 -14.22 -0.34
CA ASP A 205 -6.69 -15.14 -0.39
C ASP A 205 -6.82 -15.85 -1.75
N ASP A 206 -5.84 -15.73 -2.64
CA ASP A 206 -5.77 -16.29 -4.00
C ASP A 206 -6.96 -15.90 -4.92
N MET A 207 -7.78 -14.94 -4.48
CA MET A 207 -8.99 -14.52 -5.18
C MET A 207 -8.67 -13.77 -6.48
N LEU A 208 -7.65 -12.90 -6.45
CA LEU A 208 -7.23 -12.14 -7.63
C LEU A 208 -6.56 -13.04 -8.67
N ALA A 209 -5.71 -13.96 -8.23
CA ALA A 209 -5.06 -14.92 -9.10
C ALA A 209 -6.09 -15.84 -9.77
N ASP A 210 -7.07 -16.35 -9.03
CA ASP A 210 -8.17 -17.18 -9.56
C ASP A 210 -9.05 -16.38 -10.54
N ALA A 211 -9.45 -15.16 -10.19
CA ALA A 211 -10.25 -14.30 -11.06
C ALA A 211 -9.52 -13.98 -12.37
N LEU A 212 -8.22 -13.74 -12.34
CA LEU A 212 -7.40 -13.52 -13.52
C LEU A 212 -7.30 -14.77 -14.39
N LEU A 213 -7.00 -15.93 -13.80
CA LEU A 213 -6.73 -17.15 -14.51
C LEU A 213 -8.02 -17.83 -15.04
N ASN A 214 -9.06 -17.86 -14.19
CA ASN A 214 -10.29 -18.63 -14.46
C ASN A 214 -11.49 -17.74 -14.80
N GLY A 215 -11.52 -16.50 -14.33
CA GLY A 215 -12.63 -15.55 -14.50
C GLY A 215 -12.47 -14.58 -15.66
N SER A 216 -11.30 -14.49 -16.32
CA SER A 216 -11.04 -13.48 -17.34
C SER A 216 -10.85 -14.08 -18.74
N ALA A 217 -11.18 -13.29 -19.78
CA ALA A 217 -10.86 -13.63 -21.17
C ALA A 217 -9.34 -13.76 -21.40
N HIS A 218 -8.55 -12.94 -20.73
CA HIS A 218 -7.10 -13.01 -20.78
C HIS A 218 -6.56 -14.33 -20.22
N GLY A 219 -7.12 -14.82 -19.11
CA GLY A 219 -6.75 -16.09 -18.50
C GLY A 219 -7.16 -17.28 -19.38
N LEU A 220 -8.36 -17.22 -19.96
CA LEU A 220 -8.80 -18.26 -20.89
C LEU A 220 -7.86 -18.35 -22.10
N TYR A 221 -7.50 -17.23 -22.71
CA TYR A 221 -6.60 -17.22 -23.85
C TYR A 221 -5.18 -17.71 -23.48
N TYR A 222 -4.69 -17.30 -22.32
CA TYR A 222 -3.44 -17.82 -21.77
C TYR A 222 -3.45 -19.35 -21.63
N ARG A 223 -4.53 -19.92 -21.06
CA ARG A 223 -4.67 -21.38 -20.90
C ARG A 223 -4.73 -22.09 -22.26
N ILE A 224 -5.44 -21.52 -23.23
CA ILE A 224 -5.47 -22.05 -24.62
C ILE A 224 -4.05 -22.08 -25.20
N LEU A 225 -3.32 -20.99 -25.10
CA LEU A 225 -1.95 -20.92 -25.63
C LEU A 225 -1.02 -21.94 -24.97
N CYS A 226 -1.06 -22.05 -23.62
CA CYS A 226 -0.27 -23.03 -22.88
C CYS A 226 -0.65 -24.48 -23.24
N TYR A 227 -1.94 -24.77 -23.38
CA TYR A 227 -2.44 -26.08 -23.75
C TYR A 227 -1.96 -26.49 -25.16
N VAL A 228 -2.11 -25.61 -26.16
CA VAL A 228 -1.67 -25.87 -27.54
C VAL A 228 -0.15 -25.97 -27.64
N ARG A 229 0.58 -25.21 -26.84
CA ARG A 229 2.05 -25.33 -26.71
C ARG A 229 2.46 -26.66 -26.05
N GLY A 230 1.57 -27.24 -25.24
CA GLY A 230 1.73 -28.52 -24.55
C GLY A 230 2.38 -28.38 -23.18
N ASP A 231 2.09 -27.34 -22.47
CA ASP A 231 2.46 -27.18 -21.07
C ASP A 231 1.66 -28.20 -20.22
N GLU A 232 2.34 -28.90 -19.32
CA GLU A 232 1.71 -29.90 -18.44
C GLU A 232 0.74 -29.24 -17.45
N GLY A 233 -0.40 -29.90 -17.19
CA GLY A 233 -1.35 -29.49 -16.16
C GLY A 233 -2.22 -28.29 -16.50
N VAL A 234 -2.23 -27.82 -17.74
CA VAL A 234 -3.07 -26.70 -18.18
C VAL A 234 -4.14 -27.17 -19.15
N GLU A 235 -5.40 -27.18 -18.70
CA GLU A 235 -6.56 -27.43 -19.58
C GLU A 235 -7.29 -26.11 -19.85
N PRO A 236 -7.57 -25.75 -21.13
CA PRO A 236 -8.31 -24.54 -21.44
C PRO A 236 -9.78 -24.62 -21.04
N PHE A 237 -10.37 -25.83 -21.16
CA PHE A 237 -11.75 -26.10 -20.81
C PHE A 237 -11.85 -27.41 -20.00
N PRO A 238 -12.80 -27.54 -19.07
CA PRO A 238 -13.07 -28.80 -18.41
C PRO A 238 -13.38 -29.89 -19.43
N GLY A 239 -12.60 -30.98 -19.45
CA GLY A 239 -12.76 -32.10 -20.40
C GLY A 239 -12.21 -31.83 -21.81
N ALA A 240 -11.30 -30.90 -21.99
CA ALA A 240 -10.59 -30.73 -23.25
C ALA A 240 -9.84 -32.02 -23.62
N ILE A 241 -10.03 -32.49 -24.85
CA ILE A 241 -9.33 -33.69 -25.36
C ILE A 241 -7.86 -33.29 -25.58
N PRO A 242 -6.89 -34.05 -25.03
CA PRO A 242 -5.47 -33.77 -25.26
C PRO A 242 -5.16 -33.78 -26.76
N ILE A 243 -4.46 -32.79 -27.25
CA ILE A 243 -3.94 -32.78 -28.61
C ILE A 243 -2.85 -33.85 -28.64
N SER A 244 -3.13 -34.99 -29.31
CA SER A 244 -2.14 -36.04 -29.50
C SER A 244 -1.00 -35.50 -30.35
N ARG A 245 0.21 -35.47 -29.77
CA ARG A 245 1.43 -35.21 -30.52
C ARG A 245 1.96 -36.55 -31.00
N GLU A 246 1.78 -36.84 -32.31
CA GLU A 246 2.62 -37.81 -33.00
C GLU A 246 3.93 -37.17 -33.43
#